data_179694d569e9f4563ef3c295336daf3d
#
_entry.id   179694d569e9f4563ef3c295336daf3d
#
_cell.length_a   1.000
_cell.length_b   1.000
_cell.length_c   1.000
_cell.angle_alpha   90.00
_cell.angle_beta   90.00
_cell.angle_gamma   90.00
#
_symmetry.space_group_name_H-M   'P 1'
#
loop_
_entity.id
_entity.type
_entity.pdbx_description
1 polymer ?
#
loop_
_entity_poly.entity_id
_entity_poly.type
_entity_poly.pdbx_seq_one_letter_code
_entity_poly.pdbx_strand_id
1 'polypeptide(L)'
;MSWRGGKWRLKSMLSTLYLVRALAVLAFVLAPKTEAVVLVFASVMGLTFLSTVPPTVGLVAKFFGSANLATLFGMVMVTHQIGGFLGAWLGGKVFEATGAYDWIWYVDIALAVGAALLHLPIREACVPQPVPAAA
;
A
#
# COMPACT_ATOMS: atom_id res chain seq x y z
N MET A 1 21.02 20.07 -0.41
CA MET A 1 20.78 19.39 0.87
C MET A 1 20.77 17.90 0.58
N SER A 2 21.88 17.20 0.88
CA SER A 2 22.06 15.80 0.51
C SER A 2 21.29 14.90 1.47
N TRP A 3 20.20 14.34 1.05
CA TRP A 3 19.51 13.25 1.76
C TRP A 3 20.32 11.93 1.68
N ARG A 4 21.52 11.95 2.23
CA ARG A 4 22.37 10.77 2.42
C ARG A 4 22.17 10.19 3.81
N GLY A 5 21.03 9.57 4.08
CA GLY A 5 20.89 9.04 5.44
C GLY A 5 19.65 8.24 5.77
N GLY A 6 18.81 7.88 4.84
CA GLY A 6 17.74 6.94 5.11
C GLY A 6 18.29 5.50 5.15
N LYS A 7 18.56 4.94 6.35
CA LYS A 7 18.92 3.52 6.55
C LYS A 7 17.86 2.54 6.00
N TRP A 8 16.67 3.04 5.64
CA TRP A 8 15.53 2.24 5.21
C TRP A 8 15.26 2.47 3.73
N ARG A 9 15.29 1.40 2.94
CA ARG A 9 14.87 1.43 1.54
C ARG A 9 13.35 1.59 1.51
N LEU A 10 12.85 2.56 0.73
CA LEU A 10 11.41 2.84 0.61
C LEU A 10 10.62 1.60 0.16
N LYS A 11 11.19 0.81 -0.75
CA LYS A 11 10.62 -0.48 -1.17
C LYS A 11 10.46 -1.48 -0.02
N SER A 12 11.45 -1.55 0.88
CA SER A 12 11.40 -2.44 2.03
C SER A 12 10.33 -2.00 3.02
N MET A 13 10.16 -0.68 3.19
CA MET A 13 9.06 -0.14 4.01
C MET A 13 7.70 -0.52 3.45
N LEU A 14 7.49 -0.35 2.14
CA LEU A 14 6.24 -0.74 1.48
C LEU A 14 6.00 -2.26 1.58
N SER A 15 7.00 -3.06 1.25
CA SER A 15 6.89 -4.53 1.36
C SER A 15 6.54 -4.97 2.78
N THR A 16 7.17 -4.37 3.81
CA THR A 16 6.87 -4.66 5.22
C THR A 16 5.46 -4.24 5.59
N LEU A 17 5.01 -3.05 5.16
CA LEU A 17 3.65 -2.58 5.44
C LEU A 17 2.59 -3.50 4.83
N TYR A 18 2.77 -3.94 3.58
CA TYR A 18 1.85 -4.90 2.96
C TYR A 18 1.88 -6.27 3.64
N LEU A 19 3.05 -6.73 4.08
CA LEU A 19 3.17 -7.98 4.82
C LEU A 19 2.47 -7.89 6.20
N VAL A 20 2.68 -6.80 6.93
CA VAL A 20 1.97 -6.54 8.20
C VAL A 20 0.47 -6.51 7.99
N ARG A 21 0.00 -5.91 6.90
CA ARG A 21 -1.42 -5.89 6.52
C ARG A 21 -1.95 -7.30 6.27
N ALA A 22 -1.24 -8.12 5.49
CA ALA A 22 -1.62 -9.51 5.23
C ALA A 22 -1.72 -10.31 6.53
N LEU A 23 -0.75 -10.15 7.45
CA LEU A 23 -0.76 -10.82 8.76
C LEU A 23 -1.89 -10.31 9.65
N ALA A 24 -2.21 -9.01 9.62
CA ALA A 24 -3.32 -8.45 10.38
C ALA A 24 -4.67 -9.01 9.91
N VAL A 25 -4.89 -9.13 8.60
CA VAL A 25 -6.10 -9.74 8.04
C VAL A 25 -6.17 -11.22 8.39
N LEU A 26 -5.07 -11.97 8.25
CA LEU A 26 -5.01 -13.38 8.62
C LEU A 26 -5.34 -13.58 10.11
N ALA A 27 -4.73 -12.79 10.99
CA ALA A 27 -5.02 -12.84 12.42
C ALA A 27 -6.49 -12.51 12.71
N PHE A 28 -7.07 -11.52 12.04
CA PHE A 28 -8.47 -11.16 12.17
C PHE A 28 -9.41 -12.30 11.73
N VAL A 29 -9.10 -12.98 10.62
CA VAL A 29 -9.90 -14.13 10.13
C VAL A 29 -9.91 -15.27 11.15
N LEU A 30 -8.76 -15.56 11.77
CA LEU A 30 -8.59 -16.67 12.73
C LEU A 30 -9.07 -16.32 14.15
N ALA A 31 -9.14 -15.04 14.52
CA ALA A 31 -9.51 -14.60 15.86
C ALA A 31 -11.02 -14.63 16.09
N PRO A 32 -11.47 -14.82 17.37
CA PRO A 32 -12.87 -14.67 17.73
C PRO A 32 -13.33 -13.22 17.45
N LYS A 33 -14.56 -13.06 16.92
CA LYS A 33 -15.10 -11.76 16.52
C LYS A 33 -15.61 -10.96 17.72
N THR A 34 -14.70 -10.61 18.63
CA THR A 34 -15.00 -9.74 19.78
C THR A 34 -14.82 -8.28 19.41
N GLU A 35 -15.50 -7.38 20.12
CA GLU A 35 -15.37 -5.93 19.93
C GLU A 35 -13.92 -5.46 20.02
N ALA A 36 -13.16 -5.95 20.99
CA ALA A 36 -11.75 -5.62 21.16
C ALA A 36 -10.91 -6.04 19.93
N VAL A 37 -11.14 -7.23 19.38
CA VAL A 37 -10.43 -7.70 18.16
C VAL A 37 -10.76 -6.83 16.96
N VAL A 38 -12.02 -6.43 16.80
CA VAL A 38 -12.44 -5.53 15.70
C VAL A 38 -11.77 -4.17 15.84
N LEU A 39 -11.73 -3.60 17.05
CA LEU A 39 -11.09 -2.29 17.28
C LEU A 39 -9.59 -2.33 17.03
N VAL A 40 -8.89 -3.37 17.51
CA VAL A 40 -7.45 -3.56 17.25
C VAL A 40 -7.19 -3.72 15.77
N PHE A 41 -7.96 -4.56 15.09
CA PHE A 41 -7.84 -4.75 13.65
C PHE A 41 -8.05 -3.45 12.87
N ALA A 42 -9.11 -2.70 13.16
CA ALA A 42 -9.40 -1.42 12.53
C ALA A 42 -8.27 -0.40 12.75
N SER A 43 -7.69 -0.36 13.95
CA SER A 43 -6.57 0.51 14.29
C SER A 43 -5.31 0.15 13.48
N VAL A 44 -4.95 -1.13 13.42
CA VAL A 44 -3.81 -1.62 12.63
C VAL A 44 -4.00 -1.34 11.15
N MET A 45 -5.20 -1.59 10.61
CA MET A 45 -5.51 -1.33 9.21
C MET A 45 -5.45 0.17 8.88
N GLY A 46 -5.98 1.03 9.72
CA GLY A 46 -5.92 2.48 9.55
C GLY A 46 -4.49 3.01 9.58
N LEU A 47 -3.68 2.59 10.54
CA LEU A 47 -2.27 2.98 10.64
C LEU A 47 -1.45 2.51 9.44
N THR A 48 -1.59 1.26 9.04
CA THR A 48 -0.86 0.71 7.89
C THR A 48 -1.30 1.36 6.58
N PHE A 49 -2.59 1.69 6.42
CA PHE A 49 -3.10 2.39 5.25
C PHE A 49 -2.47 3.77 5.09
N LEU A 50 -2.51 4.60 6.14
CA LEU A 50 -1.90 5.93 6.12
C LEU A 50 -0.39 5.88 5.94
N SER A 51 0.29 4.88 6.49
CA SER A 51 1.73 4.72 6.42
C SER A 51 2.25 4.34 5.02
N THR A 52 1.41 3.89 4.09
CA THR A 52 1.83 3.57 2.71
C THR A 52 2.01 4.82 1.83
N VAL A 53 1.34 5.92 2.15
CA VAL A 53 1.36 7.14 1.33
C VAL A 53 2.74 7.79 1.28
N PRO A 54 3.43 8.10 2.39
CA PRO A 54 4.73 8.76 2.34
C PRO A 54 5.80 7.99 1.56
N PRO A 55 6.01 6.67 1.74
CA PRO A 55 7.00 5.95 0.96
C PRO A 55 6.62 5.83 -0.53
N THR A 56 5.33 5.80 -0.88
CA THR A 56 4.88 5.82 -2.27
C THR A 56 5.21 7.15 -2.94
N VAL A 57 4.88 8.27 -2.29
CA VAL A 57 5.27 9.61 -2.75
C VAL A 57 6.79 9.72 -2.89
N GLY A 58 7.52 9.20 -1.91
CA GLY A 58 8.99 9.18 -1.93
C GLY A 58 9.58 8.40 -3.09
N LEU A 59 8.99 7.25 -3.45
CA LEU A 59 9.42 6.47 -4.62
C LEU A 59 9.14 7.20 -5.93
N VAL A 60 7.95 7.78 -6.09
CA VAL A 60 7.58 8.57 -7.28
C VAL A 60 8.54 9.76 -7.44
N ALA A 61 8.79 10.50 -6.36
CA ALA A 61 9.73 11.61 -6.37
C ALA A 61 11.16 11.17 -6.72
N LYS A 62 11.59 10.01 -6.21
CA LYS A 62 12.93 9.47 -6.44
C LYS A 62 13.15 9.03 -7.89
N PHE A 63 12.15 8.44 -8.53
CA PHE A 63 12.26 7.95 -9.90
C PHE A 63 12.00 9.01 -10.96
N PHE A 64 11.06 9.91 -10.73
CA PHE A 64 10.57 10.83 -11.74
C PHE A 64 10.85 12.31 -11.44
N GLY A 65 11.44 12.60 -10.27
CA GLY A 65 11.71 13.96 -9.85
C GLY A 65 10.47 14.70 -9.33
N SER A 66 10.71 15.89 -8.79
CA SER A 66 9.65 16.72 -8.18
C SER A 66 8.74 17.42 -9.22
N ALA A 67 9.25 17.67 -10.43
CA ALA A 67 8.50 18.40 -11.45
C ALA A 67 7.20 17.68 -11.88
N ASN A 68 7.23 16.35 -11.97
CA ASN A 68 6.08 15.54 -12.39
C ASN A 68 5.38 14.83 -11.22
N LEU A 69 5.80 15.10 -9.98
CA LEU A 69 5.33 14.38 -8.81
C LEU A 69 3.81 14.43 -8.65
N ALA A 70 3.22 15.62 -8.81
CA ALA A 70 1.77 15.79 -8.61
C ALA A 70 0.97 14.96 -9.63
N THR A 71 1.35 15.01 -10.91
CA THR A 71 0.66 14.26 -11.97
C THR A 71 0.79 12.77 -11.80
N LEU A 72 2.00 12.28 -11.56
CA LEU A 72 2.26 10.84 -11.42
C LEU A 72 1.64 10.27 -10.15
N PHE A 73 1.73 11.00 -9.04
CA PHE A 73 1.07 10.61 -7.81
C PHE A 73 -0.46 10.64 -7.96
N GLY A 74 -1.00 11.60 -8.70
CA GLY A 74 -2.42 11.64 -9.06
C GLY A 74 -2.86 10.38 -9.81
N MET A 75 -2.06 9.90 -10.78
CA MET A 75 -2.34 8.63 -11.49
C MET A 75 -2.31 7.42 -10.56
N VAL A 76 -1.36 7.37 -9.62
CA VAL A 76 -1.32 6.34 -8.59
C VAL A 76 -2.58 6.38 -7.73
N MET A 77 -3.05 7.56 -7.36
CA MET A 77 -4.29 7.72 -6.58
C MET A 77 -5.54 7.29 -7.36
N VAL A 78 -5.63 7.59 -8.66
CA VAL A 78 -6.73 7.10 -9.51
C VAL A 78 -6.75 5.57 -9.53
N THR A 79 -5.61 4.93 -9.74
CA THR A 79 -5.50 3.47 -9.72
C THR A 79 -5.92 2.89 -8.37
N HIS A 80 -5.52 3.55 -7.27
CA HIS A 80 -5.92 3.18 -5.92
C HIS A 80 -7.45 3.27 -5.72
N GLN A 81 -8.07 4.34 -6.22
CA GLN A 81 -9.53 4.52 -6.12
C GLN A 81 -10.31 3.49 -6.94
N ILE A 82 -9.81 3.13 -8.13
CA ILE A 82 -10.38 2.05 -8.93
C ILE A 82 -10.31 0.73 -8.17
N GLY A 83 -9.17 0.42 -7.55
CA GLY A 83 -9.02 -0.76 -6.69
C GLY A 83 -9.98 -0.78 -5.52
N GLY A 84 -10.15 0.36 -4.83
CA GLY A 84 -11.09 0.52 -3.73
C GLY A 84 -12.55 0.31 -4.17
N PHE A 85 -12.94 0.89 -5.30
CA PHE A 85 -14.27 0.67 -5.88
C PHE A 85 -14.52 -0.80 -6.21
N LEU A 86 -13.59 -1.44 -6.91
CA LEU A 86 -13.73 -2.86 -7.28
C LEU A 86 -13.79 -3.76 -6.03
N GLY A 87 -12.98 -3.47 -5.01
CA GLY A 87 -12.99 -4.22 -3.75
C GLY A 87 -14.34 -4.11 -3.03
N ALA A 88 -14.90 -2.91 -2.93
CA ALA A 88 -16.20 -2.70 -2.31
C ALA A 88 -17.33 -3.36 -3.10
N TRP A 89 -17.32 -3.20 -4.44
CA TRP A 89 -18.33 -3.79 -5.32
C TRP A 89 -18.30 -5.33 -5.29
N LEU A 90 -17.10 -5.93 -5.44
CA LEU A 90 -16.94 -7.38 -5.36
C LEU A 90 -17.30 -7.92 -3.98
N GLY A 91 -16.92 -7.18 -2.91
CA GLY A 91 -17.28 -7.53 -1.54
C GLY A 91 -18.79 -7.61 -1.34
N GLY A 92 -19.53 -6.63 -1.85
CA GLY A 92 -21.00 -6.64 -1.84
C GLY A 92 -21.57 -7.83 -2.62
N LYS A 93 -21.08 -8.10 -3.83
CA LYS A 93 -21.53 -9.21 -4.66
C LYS A 93 -21.27 -10.58 -4.04
N VAL A 94 -20.10 -10.77 -3.45
CA VAL A 94 -19.77 -12.03 -2.76
C VAL A 94 -20.67 -12.21 -1.54
N PHE A 95 -20.92 -11.15 -0.77
CA PHE A 95 -21.81 -11.21 0.39
C PHE A 95 -23.26 -11.52 -0.03
N GLU A 96 -23.78 -10.89 -1.08
CA GLU A 96 -25.11 -11.19 -1.63
C GLU A 96 -25.24 -12.67 -2.02
N ALA A 97 -24.18 -13.26 -2.60
CA ALA A 97 -24.20 -14.63 -3.10
C ALA A 97 -23.97 -15.69 -2.01
N THR A 98 -23.16 -15.39 -1.01
CA THR A 98 -22.67 -16.40 -0.03
C THR A 98 -23.15 -16.13 1.41
N GLY A 99 -23.60 -14.91 1.71
CA GLY A 99 -23.94 -14.48 3.07
C GLY A 99 -22.71 -14.28 3.98
N ALA A 100 -21.49 -14.36 3.45
CA ALA A 100 -20.24 -14.28 4.20
C ALA A 100 -19.17 -13.46 3.45
N TYR A 101 -18.20 -12.92 4.22
CA TYR A 101 -17.05 -12.18 3.68
C TYR A 101 -15.76 -13.01 3.61
N ASP A 102 -15.79 -14.30 3.93
CA ASP A 102 -14.58 -15.13 4.07
C ASP A 102 -13.72 -15.14 2.82
N TRP A 103 -14.34 -15.27 1.63
CA TRP A 103 -13.64 -15.24 0.35
C TRP A 103 -12.94 -13.90 0.09
N ILE A 104 -13.54 -12.80 0.50
CA ILE A 104 -12.96 -11.46 0.35
C ILE A 104 -11.70 -11.32 1.20
N TRP A 105 -11.72 -11.83 2.43
CA TRP A 105 -10.55 -11.82 3.30
C TRP A 105 -9.38 -12.63 2.72
N TYR A 106 -9.65 -13.80 2.15
CA TYR A 106 -8.60 -14.58 1.49
C TYR A 106 -8.04 -13.90 0.26
N VAL A 107 -8.88 -13.26 -0.54
CA VAL A 107 -8.45 -12.45 -1.70
C VAL A 107 -7.60 -11.25 -1.24
N ASP A 108 -7.99 -10.55 -0.18
CA ASP A 108 -7.21 -9.41 0.37
C ASP A 108 -5.83 -9.86 0.86
N ILE A 109 -5.75 -11.01 1.56
CA ILE A 109 -4.46 -11.60 1.97
C ILE A 109 -3.59 -11.91 0.76
N ALA A 110 -4.14 -12.55 -0.27
CA ALA A 110 -3.40 -12.91 -1.49
C ALA A 110 -2.89 -11.66 -2.22
N LEU A 111 -3.72 -10.62 -2.33
CA LEU A 111 -3.34 -9.35 -2.95
C LEU A 111 -2.29 -8.60 -2.13
N ALA A 112 -2.40 -8.59 -0.80
CA ALA A 112 -1.43 -7.94 0.06
C ALA A 112 -0.05 -8.64 0.02
N VAL A 113 -0.02 -9.98 0.00
CA VAL A 113 1.21 -10.75 -0.19
C VAL A 113 1.78 -10.51 -1.59
N GLY A 114 0.94 -10.54 -2.62
CA GLY A 114 1.35 -10.22 -4.00
C GLY A 114 1.96 -8.82 -4.10
N ALA A 115 1.34 -7.82 -3.50
CA ALA A 115 1.87 -6.46 -3.44
C ALA A 115 3.22 -6.41 -2.71
N ALA A 116 3.37 -7.09 -1.57
CA ALA A 116 4.63 -7.17 -0.85
C ALA A 116 5.76 -7.75 -1.72
N LEU A 117 5.48 -8.83 -2.46
CA LEU A 117 6.44 -9.47 -3.36
C LEU A 117 6.80 -8.59 -4.55
N LEU A 118 5.82 -7.89 -5.14
CA LEU A 118 6.04 -6.98 -6.28
C LEU A 118 6.94 -5.78 -5.92
N HIS A 119 7.01 -5.39 -4.65
CA HIS A 119 7.91 -4.32 -4.22
C HIS A 119 9.37 -4.78 -4.06
N LEU A 120 9.65 -6.08 -3.92
CA LEU A 120 11.01 -6.59 -3.69
C LEU A 120 11.97 -6.34 -4.88
N PRO A 121 11.58 -6.56 -6.17
CA PRO A 121 12.48 -6.37 -7.31
C PRO A 121 12.73 -4.90 -7.65
N ILE A 122 12.03 -3.94 -7.04
CA ILE A 122 12.23 -2.50 -7.31
C ILE A 122 13.68 -2.12 -7.00
N ARG A 123 14.39 -1.59 -8.00
CA ARG A 123 15.74 -1.06 -7.83
C ARG A 123 15.67 0.44 -7.54
N GLU A 124 15.96 0.83 -6.30
CA GLU A 124 15.98 2.23 -5.87
C GLU A 124 17.28 2.93 -6.33
N ALA A 125 17.52 3.01 -7.65
CA ALA A 125 18.58 3.84 -8.19
C ALA A 125 18.11 5.30 -8.26
N CYS A 126 18.93 6.25 -7.80
CA CYS A 126 18.65 7.67 -8.04
C CYS A 126 18.83 7.96 -9.53
N VAL A 127 17.77 8.44 -10.17
CA VAL A 127 17.90 9.03 -11.50
C VAL A 127 18.60 10.38 -11.33
N PRO A 128 19.72 10.66 -12.05
CA PRO A 128 20.34 11.99 -12.02
C PRO A 128 19.30 13.02 -12.45
N GLN A 129 19.04 13.99 -11.59
CA GLN A 129 18.16 15.13 -11.96
C GLN A 129 18.93 16.02 -12.93
N PRO A 130 18.28 16.50 -14.01
CA PRO A 130 18.88 17.54 -14.85
C PRO A 130 19.25 18.74 -13.98
N VAL A 131 20.50 19.16 -14.05
CA VAL A 131 20.93 20.40 -13.39
C VAL A 131 20.15 21.53 -14.07
N PRO A 132 19.43 22.40 -13.33
CA PRO A 132 18.80 23.57 -13.94
C PRO A 132 19.88 24.36 -14.64
N ALA A 133 19.66 24.65 -15.92
CA ALA A 133 20.54 25.60 -16.66
C ALA A 133 20.57 26.89 -15.85
N ALA A 134 21.78 27.31 -15.48
CA ALA A 134 21.96 28.61 -14.85
C ALA A 134 21.44 29.69 -15.81
N ALA A 135 20.42 30.42 -15.37
CA ALA A 135 19.90 31.58 -16.08
C ALA A 135 20.79 32.80 -15.85
#